data_d7ce3585ddf159f92de446a2df2f2901
#
_entry.id   d7ce3585ddf159f92de446a2df2f2901
#
_cell.length_a   1.000
_cell.length_b   1.000
_cell.length_c   1.000
_cell.angle_alpha   90.00
_cell.angle_beta   90.00
_cell.angle_gamma   90.00
#
_symmetry.space_group_name_H-M   'P 1'
#
loop_
_entity.id
_entity.type
_entity.pdbx_description
1 polymer ?
#
loop_
_entity_poly.entity_id
_entity_poly.type
_entity_poly.pdbx_seq_one_letter_code
_entity_poly.pdbx_strand_id
1 'polypeptide(L)'
;MFDRYLVTGATGFLGRAVVEELVRRKAQVHALVLHDDPYIDLLPKEVRTVIGDVCVKSSLADFFADADSRTCVIHCAGIVSVASKPGSRLYQVNVGGTWRVLRQCMEHDVGKMVYVSSVHAIPEKPKGCIISEDCEFSPGLVDGDYAKSKATATELVFDAAERGLNASIVFPSGIIGPGDIQGGSFTSMAKSFLSGKLPFAVRGGYDFVDVRDVASGILGCAMSGKSGEGYILSGRYITVKEMLDIIGKAAGLHRRPLCLPLGLAKLAAPYYEKRCIRKRKPLFFTPYSIAVLGSNGYFSHKKASGVLSYKPRPIEETLRDMTEWLRQQEES
;
A
#
# COMPACT_ATOMS: atom_id res chain seq x y z
N MET A 1 -18.63 -0.72 16.53
CA MET A 1 -18.40 -1.22 15.16
C MET A 1 -19.38 -0.47 14.28
N PHE A 2 -18.97 -0.06 13.08
CA PHE A 2 -19.88 0.60 12.15
C PHE A 2 -20.82 -0.42 11.52
N ASP A 3 -22.03 0.00 11.13
CA ASP A 3 -23.01 -0.88 10.51
C ASP A 3 -22.60 -1.26 9.09
N ARG A 4 -21.92 -0.33 8.40
CA ARG A 4 -21.50 -0.48 7.01
C ARG A 4 -20.07 0.02 6.78
N TYR A 5 -19.35 -0.68 5.92
CA TYR A 5 -18.04 -0.28 5.45
C TYR A 5 -18.06 -0.08 3.93
N LEU A 6 -17.64 1.10 3.49
CA LEU A 6 -17.44 1.44 2.09
C LEU A 6 -15.94 1.36 1.78
N VAL A 7 -15.54 0.44 0.90
CA VAL A 7 -14.12 0.22 0.57
C VAL A 7 -13.86 0.60 -0.88
N THR A 8 -12.99 1.56 -1.12
CA THR A 8 -12.50 1.88 -2.47
C THR A 8 -11.17 1.15 -2.72
N GLY A 9 -10.89 0.81 -3.98
CA GLY A 9 -9.71 0.01 -4.32
C GLY A 9 -9.78 -1.43 -3.76
N ALA A 10 -11.00 -1.94 -3.60
CA ALA A 10 -11.30 -3.22 -2.96
C ALA A 10 -10.71 -4.44 -3.67
N THR A 11 -10.49 -4.38 -4.97
CA THR A 11 -9.90 -5.44 -5.80
C THR A 11 -8.36 -5.43 -5.80
N GLY A 12 -7.75 -4.34 -5.30
CA GLY A 12 -6.29 -4.23 -5.14
C GLY A 12 -5.74 -5.15 -4.05
N PHE A 13 -4.44 -5.34 -4.00
CA PHE A 13 -3.77 -6.24 -3.05
C PHE A 13 -4.18 -5.96 -1.58
N LEU A 14 -4.00 -4.71 -1.12
CA LEU A 14 -4.39 -4.33 0.24
C LEU A 14 -5.91 -4.26 0.43
N GLY A 15 -6.62 -3.66 -0.55
CA GLY A 15 -8.07 -3.48 -0.44
C GLY A 15 -8.81 -4.80 -0.30
N ARG A 16 -8.37 -5.84 -1.02
CA ARG A 16 -8.93 -7.18 -0.90
C ARG A 16 -8.67 -7.79 0.48
N ALA A 17 -7.45 -7.67 1.02
CA ALA A 17 -7.17 -8.14 2.38
C ALA A 17 -8.03 -7.43 3.44
N VAL A 18 -8.31 -6.12 3.24
CA VAL A 18 -9.24 -5.37 4.11
C VAL A 18 -10.67 -5.91 3.99
N VAL A 19 -11.14 -6.15 2.76
CA VAL A 19 -12.48 -6.69 2.50
C VAL A 19 -12.63 -8.08 3.11
N GLU A 20 -11.66 -8.98 2.90
CA GLU A 20 -11.65 -10.33 3.47
C GLU A 20 -11.71 -10.30 5.00
N GLU A 21 -10.93 -9.42 5.63
CA GLU A 21 -10.92 -9.27 7.09
C GLU A 21 -12.25 -8.69 7.63
N LEU A 22 -12.88 -7.75 6.90
CA LEU A 22 -14.20 -7.23 7.24
C LEU A 22 -15.29 -8.32 7.15
N VAL A 23 -15.28 -9.11 6.07
CA VAL A 23 -16.22 -10.23 5.88
C VAL A 23 -16.02 -11.29 6.98
N ARG A 24 -14.78 -11.62 7.32
CA ARG A 24 -14.46 -12.53 8.43
C ARG A 24 -15.06 -12.04 9.77
N ARG A 25 -15.14 -10.72 9.95
CA ARG A 25 -15.80 -10.08 11.12
C ARG A 25 -17.31 -9.90 10.95
N LYS A 26 -17.89 -10.44 9.88
CA LYS A 26 -19.32 -10.35 9.56
C LYS A 26 -19.82 -8.92 9.39
N ALA A 27 -18.96 -8.00 8.92
CA ALA A 27 -19.32 -6.63 8.63
C ALA A 27 -20.05 -6.55 7.27
N GLN A 28 -20.96 -5.59 7.13
CA GLN A 28 -21.57 -5.26 5.84
C GLN A 28 -20.56 -4.44 5.02
N VAL A 29 -20.18 -4.95 3.84
CA VAL A 29 -19.17 -4.33 2.99
C VAL A 29 -19.74 -3.99 1.63
N HIS A 30 -19.54 -2.73 1.21
CA HIS A 30 -19.75 -2.30 -0.17
C HIS A 30 -18.38 -1.97 -0.77
N ALA A 31 -18.07 -2.55 -1.92
CA ALA A 31 -16.80 -2.39 -2.62
C ALA A 31 -17.00 -1.56 -3.88
N LEU A 32 -16.28 -0.43 -3.98
CA LEU A 32 -16.21 0.33 -5.24
C LEU A 32 -15.23 -0.36 -6.18
N VAL A 33 -15.69 -0.75 -7.35
CA VAL A 33 -14.93 -1.48 -8.38
C VAL A 33 -15.04 -0.78 -9.72
N LEU A 34 -14.00 -0.85 -10.55
CA LEU A 34 -14.04 -0.31 -11.92
C LEU A 34 -14.90 -1.20 -12.81
N HIS A 35 -15.49 -0.64 -13.87
CA HIS A 35 -16.39 -1.35 -14.79
C HIS A 35 -15.75 -2.64 -15.38
N ASP A 36 -14.48 -2.55 -15.80
CA ASP A 36 -13.78 -3.65 -16.45
C ASP A 36 -12.67 -4.22 -15.55
N ASP A 37 -12.89 -4.25 -14.24
CA ASP A 37 -11.90 -4.78 -13.31
C ASP A 37 -11.88 -6.32 -13.36
N PRO A 38 -10.78 -6.94 -13.81
CA PRO A 38 -10.71 -8.39 -13.99
C PRO A 38 -10.66 -9.18 -12.67
N TYR A 39 -10.61 -8.48 -11.53
CA TYR A 39 -10.47 -9.10 -10.21
C TYR A 39 -11.75 -9.01 -9.36
N ILE A 40 -12.88 -8.60 -9.94
CA ILE A 40 -14.18 -8.50 -9.22
C ILE A 40 -14.58 -9.86 -8.66
N ASP A 41 -14.43 -10.93 -9.43
CA ASP A 41 -14.82 -12.29 -9.05
C ASP A 41 -13.97 -12.88 -7.90
N LEU A 42 -12.87 -12.21 -7.52
CA LEU A 42 -12.05 -12.58 -6.38
C LEU A 42 -12.54 -12.01 -5.05
N LEU A 43 -13.52 -11.10 -5.08
CA LEU A 43 -14.14 -10.60 -3.86
C LEU A 43 -15.09 -11.66 -3.28
N PRO A 44 -15.19 -11.75 -1.94
CA PRO A 44 -16.16 -12.61 -1.29
C PRO A 44 -17.60 -12.32 -1.76
N LYS A 45 -18.43 -13.35 -1.92
CA LYS A 45 -19.80 -13.24 -2.45
C LYS A 45 -20.72 -12.40 -1.57
N GLU A 46 -20.39 -12.24 -0.31
CA GLU A 46 -21.12 -11.44 0.68
C GLU A 46 -20.94 -9.93 0.47
N VAL A 47 -19.98 -9.54 -0.37
CA VAL A 47 -19.65 -8.14 -0.63
C VAL A 47 -20.58 -7.59 -1.71
N ARG A 48 -21.25 -6.47 -1.42
CA ARG A 48 -21.96 -5.71 -2.45
C ARG A 48 -20.98 -4.94 -3.29
N THR A 49 -20.84 -5.29 -4.56
CA THR A 49 -20.04 -4.53 -5.51
C THR A 49 -20.83 -3.37 -6.12
N VAL A 50 -20.20 -2.21 -6.22
CA VAL A 50 -20.76 -1.01 -6.88
C VAL A 50 -19.76 -0.54 -7.92
N ILE A 51 -20.24 -0.40 -9.17
CA ILE A 51 -19.39 0.05 -10.29
C ILE A 51 -19.16 1.56 -10.19
N GLY A 52 -17.90 1.99 -10.19
CA GLY A 52 -17.55 3.41 -10.19
C GLY A 52 -16.04 3.66 -10.20
N ASP A 53 -15.68 4.89 -10.52
CA ASP A 53 -14.29 5.39 -10.54
C ASP A 53 -14.18 6.62 -9.65
N VAL A 54 -13.24 6.61 -8.70
CA VAL A 54 -12.96 7.76 -7.82
C VAL A 54 -12.60 9.04 -8.58
N CYS A 55 -12.21 8.90 -9.85
CA CYS A 55 -11.95 10.04 -10.74
C CYS A 55 -13.22 10.68 -11.32
N VAL A 56 -14.39 10.04 -11.20
CA VAL A 56 -15.66 10.50 -11.79
C VAL A 56 -16.69 10.73 -10.68
N LYS A 57 -17.03 12.01 -10.40
CA LYS A 57 -17.92 12.36 -9.28
C LYS A 57 -19.28 11.64 -9.36
N SER A 58 -19.92 11.63 -10.52
CA SER A 58 -21.24 11.01 -10.70
C SER A 58 -21.27 9.51 -10.46
N SER A 59 -20.15 8.82 -10.66
CA SER A 59 -20.06 7.37 -10.44
C SER A 59 -19.96 6.98 -8.96
N LEU A 60 -19.78 7.94 -8.06
CA LEU A 60 -19.76 7.71 -6.61
C LEU A 60 -21.15 7.78 -5.97
N ALA A 61 -22.18 8.27 -6.69
CA ALA A 61 -23.51 8.49 -6.13
C ALA A 61 -24.11 7.21 -5.53
N ASP A 62 -24.13 6.12 -6.32
CA ASP A 62 -24.69 4.83 -5.86
C ASP A 62 -23.86 4.20 -4.73
N PHE A 63 -22.54 4.46 -4.72
CA PHE A 63 -21.66 3.94 -3.69
C PHE A 63 -21.90 4.59 -2.33
N PHE A 64 -22.26 5.88 -2.32
CA PHE A 64 -22.56 6.64 -1.11
C PHE A 64 -24.06 6.78 -0.82
N ALA A 65 -24.95 6.25 -1.66
CA ALA A 65 -26.41 6.47 -1.56
C ALA A 65 -27.00 6.21 -0.17
N ASP A 66 -26.51 5.15 0.50
CA ASP A 66 -26.97 4.77 1.84
C ASP A 66 -25.97 5.13 2.96
N ALA A 67 -24.98 5.99 2.68
CA ALA A 67 -23.97 6.36 3.67
C ALA A 67 -24.54 7.35 4.69
N ASP A 68 -24.15 7.17 5.95
CA ASP A 68 -24.58 7.97 7.09
C ASP A 68 -23.53 7.95 8.22
N SER A 69 -23.88 8.50 9.38
CA SER A 69 -23.02 8.54 10.58
C SER A 69 -22.62 7.15 11.14
N ARG A 70 -23.27 6.05 10.68
CA ARG A 70 -22.93 4.67 11.06
C ARG A 70 -22.08 3.98 9.99
N THR A 71 -21.66 4.73 8.98
CA THR A 71 -20.82 4.24 7.88
C THR A 71 -19.34 4.59 8.12
N CYS A 72 -18.45 3.63 7.85
CA CYS A 72 -17.01 3.84 7.80
C CYS A 72 -16.52 3.72 6.36
N VAL A 73 -15.83 4.73 5.85
CA VAL A 73 -15.17 4.70 4.54
C VAL A 73 -13.71 4.33 4.70
N ILE A 74 -13.26 3.27 4.02
CA ILE A 74 -11.85 2.87 3.94
C ILE A 74 -11.37 3.15 2.51
N HIS A 75 -10.53 4.17 2.37
CA HIS A 75 -10.06 4.62 1.07
C HIS A 75 -8.69 4.03 0.75
N CYS A 76 -8.70 2.84 0.06
CA CYS A 76 -7.50 2.16 -0.41
C CYS A 76 -7.18 2.46 -1.89
N ALA A 77 -8.10 3.07 -2.64
CA ALA A 77 -7.88 3.38 -4.05
C ALA A 77 -6.67 4.31 -4.23
N GLY A 78 -5.73 3.90 -5.06
CA GLY A 78 -4.53 4.66 -5.34
C GLY A 78 -3.61 3.92 -6.30
N ILE A 79 -2.84 4.67 -7.07
CA ILE A 79 -1.82 4.13 -7.95
C ILE A 79 -0.48 4.16 -7.20
N VAL A 80 0.16 3.00 -7.09
CA VAL A 80 1.55 2.86 -6.64
C VAL A 80 2.45 2.83 -7.87
N SER A 81 3.47 3.68 -7.92
CA SER A 81 4.39 3.72 -9.03
C SER A 81 5.83 3.87 -8.55
N VAL A 82 6.69 2.99 -9.04
CA VAL A 82 8.15 3.08 -8.88
C VAL A 82 8.82 3.68 -10.12
N ALA A 83 8.05 4.05 -11.14
CA ALA A 83 8.55 4.68 -12.35
C ALA A 83 9.06 6.11 -12.07
N SER A 84 10.17 6.49 -12.72
CA SER A 84 10.74 7.84 -12.60
C SER A 84 9.83 8.93 -13.16
N LYS A 85 8.93 8.60 -14.08
CA LYS A 85 7.93 9.50 -14.68
C LYS A 85 6.59 8.77 -14.78
N PRO A 86 5.83 8.71 -13.69
CA PRO A 86 4.46 8.21 -13.75
C PRO A 86 3.59 9.16 -14.58
N GLY A 87 2.60 8.63 -15.31
CA GLY A 87 1.68 9.45 -16.09
C GLY A 87 0.79 10.35 -15.21
N SER A 88 0.10 11.32 -15.83
CA SER A 88 -0.82 12.26 -15.15
C SER A 88 -1.94 11.55 -14.36
N ARG A 89 -2.27 10.31 -14.69
CA ARG A 89 -3.28 9.50 -13.99
C ARG A 89 -2.93 9.29 -12.51
N LEU A 90 -1.64 9.29 -12.14
CA LEU A 90 -1.21 9.17 -10.74
C LEU A 90 -1.87 10.25 -9.88
N TYR A 91 -1.73 11.52 -10.25
CA TYR A 91 -2.33 12.64 -9.50
C TYR A 91 -3.85 12.69 -9.61
N GLN A 92 -4.41 12.32 -10.77
CA GLN A 92 -5.86 12.25 -10.95
C GLN A 92 -6.51 11.26 -9.97
N VAL A 93 -5.89 10.10 -9.77
CA VAL A 93 -6.39 9.07 -8.84
C VAL A 93 -6.02 9.43 -7.41
N ASN A 94 -4.72 9.61 -7.10
CA ASN A 94 -4.25 9.72 -5.73
C ASN A 94 -4.70 11.03 -5.05
N VAL A 95 -4.75 12.12 -5.78
CA VAL A 95 -5.14 13.44 -5.24
C VAL A 95 -6.59 13.75 -5.58
N GLY A 96 -6.93 13.75 -6.87
CA GLY A 96 -8.29 14.10 -7.32
C GLY A 96 -9.33 13.08 -6.84
N GLY A 97 -9.00 11.78 -6.85
CA GLY A 97 -9.86 10.72 -6.32
C GLY A 97 -10.09 10.88 -4.83
N THR A 98 -9.02 11.05 -4.05
CA THR A 98 -9.12 11.28 -2.59
C THR A 98 -9.96 12.51 -2.28
N TRP A 99 -9.76 13.63 -2.98
CA TRP A 99 -10.57 14.83 -2.79
C TRP A 99 -12.07 14.57 -3.02
N ARG A 100 -12.43 13.80 -4.06
CA ARG A 100 -13.86 13.48 -4.34
C ARG A 100 -14.44 12.57 -3.27
N VAL A 101 -13.69 11.57 -2.80
CA VAL A 101 -14.12 10.69 -1.71
C VAL A 101 -14.32 11.49 -0.42
N LEU A 102 -13.40 12.39 -0.07
CA LEU A 102 -13.54 13.30 1.08
C LEU A 102 -14.81 14.14 1.00
N ARG A 103 -15.08 14.73 -0.18
CA ARG A 103 -16.31 15.50 -0.38
C ARG A 103 -17.57 14.67 -0.16
N GLN A 104 -17.59 13.43 -0.68
CA GLN A 104 -18.72 12.54 -0.46
C GLN A 104 -18.86 12.15 1.02
N CYS A 105 -17.75 11.91 1.72
CA CYS A 105 -17.78 11.65 3.16
C CYS A 105 -18.40 12.82 3.94
N MET A 106 -18.09 14.06 3.58
CA MET A 106 -18.65 15.27 4.21
C MET A 106 -20.12 15.51 3.80
N GLU A 107 -20.45 15.30 2.51
CA GLU A 107 -21.83 15.49 1.98
C GLU A 107 -22.82 14.48 2.62
N HIS A 108 -22.36 13.30 3.06
CA HIS A 108 -23.17 12.23 3.66
C HIS A 108 -22.95 12.05 5.17
N ASP A 109 -22.23 12.94 5.83
CA ASP A 109 -21.96 12.90 7.28
C ASP A 109 -21.47 11.52 7.76
N VAL A 110 -20.52 10.89 7.03
CA VAL A 110 -20.04 9.55 7.40
C VAL A 110 -19.38 9.55 8.78
N GLY A 111 -19.61 8.50 9.55
CA GLY A 111 -19.14 8.40 10.93
C GLY A 111 -17.62 8.28 11.07
N LYS A 112 -16.93 7.73 10.04
CA LYS A 112 -15.47 7.61 10.02
C LYS A 112 -14.93 7.49 8.60
N MET A 113 -13.79 8.11 8.35
CA MET A 113 -12.96 7.83 7.18
C MET A 113 -11.56 7.37 7.61
N VAL A 114 -11.06 6.28 7.01
CA VAL A 114 -9.66 5.86 7.11
C VAL A 114 -9.03 5.97 5.73
N TYR A 115 -8.05 6.87 5.61
CA TYR A 115 -7.28 7.04 4.39
C TYR A 115 -6.00 6.23 4.43
N VAL A 116 -5.75 5.44 3.39
CA VAL A 116 -4.50 4.70 3.23
C VAL A 116 -3.50 5.54 2.44
N SER A 117 -2.61 6.20 3.15
CA SER A 117 -1.47 6.93 2.60
C SER A 117 -0.28 5.98 2.36
N SER A 118 0.92 6.40 2.68
CA SER A 118 2.16 5.62 2.60
C SER A 118 3.23 6.29 3.46
N VAL A 119 4.19 5.53 3.99
CA VAL A 119 5.39 6.12 4.61
C VAL A 119 6.19 7.01 3.65
N HIS A 120 5.99 6.88 2.34
CA HIS A 120 6.59 7.79 1.35
C HIS A 120 6.04 9.23 1.42
N ALA A 121 4.89 9.45 2.07
CA ALA A 121 4.36 10.79 2.34
C ALA A 121 5.03 11.47 3.54
N ILE A 122 5.88 10.75 4.27
CA ILE A 122 6.60 11.23 5.45
C ILE A 122 7.99 11.68 5.03
N PRO A 123 8.46 12.88 5.42
CA PRO A 123 9.82 13.35 5.12
C PRO A 123 10.89 12.40 5.65
N GLU A 124 11.92 12.18 4.86
CA GLU A 124 13.06 11.35 5.25
C GLU A 124 13.84 12.03 6.40
N LYS A 125 14.24 11.25 7.40
CA LYS A 125 15.18 11.68 8.44
C LYS A 125 16.59 11.18 8.13
N PRO A 126 17.65 11.81 8.69
CA PRO A 126 19.03 11.33 8.54
C PRO A 126 19.15 9.84 8.88
N LYS A 127 20.08 9.15 8.22
CA LYS A 127 20.34 7.72 8.46
C LYS A 127 20.60 7.44 9.93
N GLY A 128 19.96 6.39 10.45
CA GLY A 128 20.04 5.99 11.85
C GLY A 128 19.00 6.66 12.76
N CYS A 129 18.27 7.67 12.28
CA CYS A 129 17.17 8.26 13.01
C CYS A 129 15.89 7.49 12.74
N ILE A 130 15.08 7.29 13.77
CA ILE A 130 13.75 6.65 13.63
C ILE A 130 12.77 7.68 13.04
N ILE A 131 12.05 7.28 12.00
CA ILE A 131 10.98 8.07 11.39
C ILE A 131 9.68 7.74 12.13
N SER A 132 8.98 8.79 12.56
CA SER A 132 7.69 8.74 13.26
C SER A 132 6.70 9.70 12.61
N GLU A 133 5.46 9.67 13.06
CA GLU A 133 4.39 10.57 12.61
C GLU A 133 4.57 12.02 13.07
N ASP A 134 5.55 12.27 13.91
CA ASP A 134 5.89 13.61 14.43
C ASP A 134 6.73 14.38 13.39
N CYS A 135 6.04 14.87 12.37
CA CYS A 135 6.63 15.63 11.26
C CYS A 135 5.56 16.47 10.54
N GLU A 136 5.99 17.46 9.80
CA GLU A 136 5.15 18.17 8.84
C GLU A 136 4.95 17.30 7.59
N PHE A 137 3.70 17.19 7.14
CA PHE A 137 3.34 16.47 5.92
C PHE A 137 3.21 17.47 4.78
N SER A 138 4.20 17.52 3.89
CA SER A 138 4.17 18.43 2.74
C SER A 138 4.81 17.80 1.51
N PRO A 139 4.20 17.96 0.31
CA PRO A 139 4.76 17.45 -0.94
C PRO A 139 6.12 18.08 -1.29
N GLY A 140 6.44 19.25 -0.72
CA GLY A 140 7.74 19.89 -0.87
C GLY A 140 8.88 19.22 -0.11
N LEU A 141 8.54 18.39 0.89
CA LEU A 141 9.51 17.73 1.78
C LEU A 141 9.81 16.29 1.40
N VAL A 142 9.22 15.77 0.33
CA VAL A 142 9.40 14.38 -0.13
C VAL A 142 9.81 14.31 -1.58
N ASP A 143 10.51 13.22 -1.95
CA ASP A 143 11.06 13.02 -3.29
C ASP A 143 10.26 11.99 -4.11
N GLY A 144 10.06 12.31 -5.38
CA GLY A 144 9.37 11.47 -6.35
C GLY A 144 7.86 11.73 -6.43
N ASP A 145 7.31 11.57 -7.64
CA ASP A 145 5.92 11.93 -7.92
C ASP A 145 4.91 11.12 -7.10
N TYR A 146 5.20 9.84 -6.85
CA TYR A 146 4.36 9.00 -6.00
C TYR A 146 4.31 9.54 -4.56
N ALA A 147 5.47 9.81 -3.97
CA ALA A 147 5.56 10.39 -2.62
C ALA A 147 4.83 11.73 -2.53
N LYS A 148 5.06 12.63 -3.49
CA LYS A 148 4.40 13.93 -3.57
C LYS A 148 2.88 13.80 -3.70
N SER A 149 2.40 12.87 -4.54
CA SER A 149 0.95 12.64 -4.68
C SER A 149 0.30 12.14 -3.37
N LYS A 150 1.01 11.28 -2.63
CA LYS A 150 0.54 10.78 -1.34
C LYS A 150 0.60 11.85 -0.25
N ALA A 151 1.65 12.67 -0.22
CA ALA A 151 1.75 13.80 0.71
C ALA A 151 0.63 14.83 0.46
N THR A 152 0.40 15.22 -0.81
CA THR A 152 -0.71 16.14 -1.16
C THR A 152 -2.08 15.57 -0.74
N ALA A 153 -2.32 14.29 -0.99
CA ALA A 153 -3.58 13.68 -0.57
C ALA A 153 -3.68 13.57 0.97
N THR A 154 -2.56 13.40 1.67
CA THR A 154 -2.49 13.41 3.14
C THR A 154 -2.88 14.79 3.70
N GLU A 155 -2.36 15.88 3.13
CA GLU A 155 -2.76 17.26 3.50
C GLU A 155 -4.27 17.45 3.34
N LEU A 156 -4.86 17.01 2.20
CA LEU A 156 -6.31 17.12 1.99
C LEU A 156 -7.14 16.40 3.05
N VAL A 157 -6.64 15.26 3.56
CA VAL A 157 -7.34 14.53 4.63
C VAL A 157 -7.22 15.23 5.98
N PHE A 158 -6.06 15.79 6.29
CA PHE A 158 -5.90 16.61 7.51
C PHE A 158 -6.79 17.86 7.46
N ASP A 159 -6.82 18.58 6.34
CA ASP A 159 -7.72 19.73 6.14
C ASP A 159 -9.20 19.36 6.31
N ALA A 160 -9.61 18.19 5.80
CA ALA A 160 -10.98 17.71 5.98
C ALA A 160 -11.28 17.37 7.45
N ALA A 161 -10.31 16.81 8.17
CA ALA A 161 -10.45 16.53 9.61
C ALA A 161 -10.56 17.82 10.43
N GLU A 162 -9.79 18.85 10.11
CA GLU A 162 -9.91 20.19 10.74
C GLU A 162 -11.28 20.83 10.49
N ARG A 163 -11.91 20.53 9.35
CA ARG A 163 -13.28 20.98 9.01
C ARG A 163 -14.38 20.10 9.60
N GLY A 164 -14.03 19.14 10.48
CA GLY A 164 -14.99 18.34 11.24
C GLY A 164 -15.24 16.92 10.71
N LEU A 165 -14.64 16.48 9.59
CA LEU A 165 -14.73 15.11 9.18
C LEU A 165 -13.94 14.22 10.16
N ASN A 166 -14.57 13.17 10.71
CA ASN A 166 -13.85 12.18 11.51
C ASN A 166 -12.95 11.32 10.61
N ALA A 167 -11.79 11.85 10.23
CA ALA A 167 -10.84 11.20 9.35
C ALA A 167 -9.53 10.88 10.07
N SER A 168 -8.99 9.68 9.81
CA SER A 168 -7.66 9.26 10.26
C SER A 168 -6.87 8.68 9.10
N ILE A 169 -5.54 8.68 9.23
CA ILE A 169 -4.64 8.27 8.17
C ILE A 169 -3.79 7.10 8.65
N VAL A 170 -3.57 6.13 7.78
CA VAL A 170 -2.56 5.10 8.00
C VAL A 170 -1.45 5.24 6.96
N PHE A 171 -0.21 5.02 7.40
CA PHE A 171 1.00 5.08 6.58
C PHE A 171 1.67 3.70 6.55
N PRO A 172 1.24 2.80 5.66
CA PRO A 172 1.91 1.52 5.50
C PRO A 172 3.32 1.69 4.94
N SER A 173 4.26 0.85 5.38
CA SER A 173 5.55 0.66 4.73
C SER A 173 5.43 -0.23 3.49
N GLY A 174 6.50 -0.88 3.04
CA GLY A 174 6.47 -1.76 1.89
C GLY A 174 5.57 -2.98 2.14
N ILE A 175 4.39 -3.02 1.53
CA ILE A 175 3.41 -4.10 1.75
C ILE A 175 3.82 -5.32 0.93
N ILE A 176 3.94 -6.47 1.60
CA ILE A 176 4.23 -7.77 1.00
C ILE A 176 3.33 -8.85 1.62
N GLY A 177 3.32 -10.03 1.04
CA GLY A 177 2.56 -11.16 1.58
C GLY A 177 1.87 -12.00 0.52
N PRO A 178 1.12 -13.02 0.92
CA PRO A 178 0.33 -13.83 -0.01
C PRO A 178 -0.83 -13.02 -0.60
N GLY A 179 -1.25 -13.41 -1.80
CA GLY A 179 -2.46 -12.85 -2.41
C GLY A 179 -2.22 -11.67 -3.35
N ASP A 180 -0.99 -11.23 -3.65
CA ASP A 180 -0.72 -10.19 -4.65
C ASP A 180 -0.81 -10.75 -6.08
N ILE A 181 -2.03 -10.97 -6.54
CA ILE A 181 -2.34 -11.52 -7.87
C ILE A 181 -1.95 -10.53 -8.98
N GLN A 182 -2.05 -9.23 -8.71
CA GLN A 182 -1.68 -8.18 -9.66
C GLN A 182 -0.16 -8.13 -9.91
N GLY A 183 0.64 -8.76 -9.04
CA GLY A 183 2.07 -8.92 -9.22
C GLY A 183 2.84 -7.61 -9.08
N GLY A 184 2.72 -6.94 -7.95
CA GLY A 184 3.52 -5.76 -7.63
C GLY A 184 5.03 -6.00 -7.75
N SER A 185 5.82 -4.94 -7.72
CA SER A 185 7.27 -5.01 -8.00
C SER A 185 8.01 -6.05 -7.15
N PHE A 186 7.66 -6.15 -5.86
CA PHE A 186 8.30 -7.12 -4.98
C PHE A 186 7.88 -8.56 -5.29
N THR A 187 6.58 -8.81 -5.48
CA THR A 187 6.03 -10.11 -5.86
C THR A 187 6.63 -10.60 -7.18
N SER A 188 6.72 -9.71 -8.17
CA SER A 188 7.35 -10.00 -9.45
C SER A 188 8.85 -10.30 -9.33
N MET A 189 9.56 -9.62 -8.42
CA MET A 189 10.97 -9.90 -8.10
C MET A 189 11.11 -11.30 -7.47
N ALA A 190 10.26 -11.64 -6.50
CA ALA A 190 10.24 -12.95 -5.85
C ALA A 190 9.96 -14.07 -6.87
N LYS A 191 8.95 -13.91 -7.75
CA LYS A 191 8.69 -14.85 -8.87
C LYS A 191 9.91 -15.01 -9.77
N SER A 192 10.58 -13.92 -10.14
CA SER A 192 11.79 -13.95 -10.96
C SER A 192 12.95 -14.67 -10.27
N PHE A 193 13.06 -14.53 -8.96
CA PHE A 193 14.05 -15.24 -8.16
C PHE A 193 13.75 -16.75 -8.10
N LEU A 194 12.52 -17.13 -7.78
CA LEU A 194 12.09 -18.53 -7.71
C LEU A 194 12.28 -19.26 -9.05
N SER A 195 11.93 -18.61 -10.16
CA SER A 195 12.10 -19.16 -11.51
C SER A 195 13.55 -19.08 -12.04
N GLY A 196 14.50 -18.56 -11.27
CA GLY A 196 15.91 -18.42 -11.69
C GLY A 196 16.17 -17.34 -12.74
N LYS A 197 15.22 -16.45 -12.97
CA LYS A 197 15.31 -15.37 -13.96
C LYS A 197 15.83 -14.03 -13.38
N LEU A 198 16.04 -13.96 -12.07
CA LEU A 198 16.62 -12.77 -11.42
C LEU A 198 18.14 -12.79 -11.55
N PRO A 199 18.74 -11.96 -12.41
CA PRO A 199 20.17 -12.03 -12.70
C PRO A 199 21.04 -11.47 -11.56
N PHE A 200 20.52 -10.50 -10.80
CA PHE A 200 21.20 -9.86 -9.70
C PHE A 200 20.20 -9.26 -8.71
N ALA A 201 20.65 -9.03 -7.49
CA ALA A 201 19.97 -8.22 -6.48
C ALA A 201 20.77 -6.94 -6.23
N VAL A 202 20.22 -6.01 -5.45
CA VAL A 202 20.89 -4.76 -5.10
C VAL A 202 21.13 -4.74 -3.59
N ARG A 203 22.32 -4.28 -3.17
CA ARG A 203 22.61 -4.02 -1.76
C ARG A 203 21.75 -2.85 -1.29
N GLY A 204 20.98 -3.06 -0.26
CA GLY A 204 20.07 -2.08 0.33
C GLY A 204 18.91 -2.81 0.99
N GLY A 205 18.09 -2.06 1.67
CA GLY A 205 16.93 -2.61 2.38
C GLY A 205 15.89 -1.53 2.60
N TYR A 206 14.75 -1.97 3.08
CA TYR A 206 13.64 -1.11 3.43
C TYR A 206 12.80 -1.76 4.52
N ASP A 207 11.84 -1.03 5.08
CA ASP A 207 10.85 -1.61 5.96
C ASP A 207 9.76 -2.30 5.15
N PHE A 208 9.44 -3.54 5.52
CA PHE A 208 8.37 -4.32 4.92
C PHE A 208 7.41 -4.87 5.97
N VAL A 209 6.14 -4.94 5.59
CA VAL A 209 5.04 -5.36 6.46
C VAL A 209 4.09 -6.30 5.72
N ASP A 210 3.50 -7.23 6.48
CA ASP A 210 2.49 -8.16 5.95
C ASP A 210 1.18 -7.42 5.62
N VAL A 211 0.62 -7.71 4.45
CA VAL A 211 -0.65 -7.15 3.99
C VAL A 211 -1.80 -7.40 4.98
N ARG A 212 -1.82 -8.56 5.64
CA ARG A 212 -2.82 -8.95 6.63
C ARG A 212 -2.73 -8.11 7.90
N ASP A 213 -1.50 -7.74 8.30
CA ASP A 213 -1.27 -6.88 9.45
C ASP A 213 -1.65 -5.43 9.15
N VAL A 214 -1.37 -4.97 7.93
CA VAL A 214 -1.84 -3.65 7.47
C VAL A 214 -3.37 -3.60 7.45
N ALA A 215 -4.05 -4.64 6.92
CA ALA A 215 -5.51 -4.74 6.95
C ALA A 215 -6.05 -4.67 8.39
N SER A 216 -5.46 -5.44 9.31
CA SER A 216 -5.82 -5.41 10.73
C SER A 216 -5.59 -4.02 11.35
N GLY A 217 -4.47 -3.37 11.04
CA GLY A 217 -4.16 -2.01 11.48
C GLY A 217 -5.15 -0.96 10.96
N ILE A 218 -5.61 -1.08 9.71
CA ILE A 218 -6.66 -0.24 9.12
C ILE A 218 -7.97 -0.40 9.90
N LEU A 219 -8.37 -1.63 10.22
CA LEU A 219 -9.56 -1.88 11.01
C LEU A 219 -9.41 -1.37 12.46
N GLY A 220 -8.22 -1.51 13.05
CA GLY A 220 -7.89 -0.87 14.33
C GLY A 220 -8.04 0.65 14.26
N CYS A 221 -7.60 1.27 13.16
CA CYS A 221 -7.73 2.70 12.92
C CYS A 221 -9.20 3.11 12.74
N ALA A 222 -10.03 2.31 12.07
CA ALA A 222 -11.46 2.55 11.96
C ALA A 222 -12.16 2.56 13.32
N MET A 223 -11.72 1.72 14.26
CA MET A 223 -12.33 1.58 15.59
C MET A 223 -11.79 2.56 16.63
N SER A 224 -10.48 2.83 16.63
CA SER A 224 -9.78 3.54 17.72
C SER A 224 -8.93 4.71 17.23
N GLY A 225 -8.81 4.92 15.92
CA GLY A 225 -8.04 6.04 15.36
C GLY A 225 -8.70 7.38 15.66
N LYS A 226 -7.92 8.33 16.16
CA LYS A 226 -8.41 9.68 16.45
C LYS A 226 -8.48 10.52 15.17
N SER A 227 -9.49 11.36 15.06
CA SER A 227 -9.62 12.31 13.94
C SER A 227 -8.41 13.24 13.88
N GLY A 228 -7.93 13.53 12.67
CA GLY A 228 -6.75 14.37 12.47
C GLY A 228 -5.43 13.70 12.84
N GLU A 229 -5.41 12.38 13.06
CA GLU A 229 -4.21 11.65 13.45
C GLU A 229 -3.75 10.66 12.38
N GLY A 230 -2.44 10.54 12.24
CA GLY A 230 -1.79 9.55 11.38
C GLY A 230 -1.13 8.42 12.18
N TYR A 231 -1.03 7.23 11.58
CA TYR A 231 -0.48 6.03 12.21
C TYR A 231 0.40 5.26 11.22
N ILE A 232 1.68 5.11 11.53
CA ILE A 232 2.60 4.29 10.72
C ILE A 232 2.30 2.81 10.97
N LEU A 233 2.05 2.08 9.89
CA LEU A 233 1.89 0.62 9.90
C LEU A 233 3.13 0.00 9.26
N SER A 234 4.23 -0.01 10.00
CA SER A 234 5.50 -0.62 9.58
C SER A 234 5.66 -2.02 10.18
N GLY A 235 6.53 -2.80 9.58
CA GLY A 235 6.91 -4.11 10.07
C GLY A 235 8.36 -4.12 10.54
N ARG A 236 9.27 -4.59 9.68
CA ARG A 236 10.68 -4.69 9.98
C ARG A 236 11.53 -4.22 8.80
N TYR A 237 12.59 -3.44 9.11
CA TYR A 237 13.65 -3.19 8.13
C TYR A 237 14.37 -4.50 7.81
N ILE A 238 14.48 -4.83 6.52
CA ILE A 238 15.16 -6.02 6.02
C ILE A 238 15.87 -5.71 4.70
N THR A 239 17.03 -6.29 4.47
CA THR A 239 17.74 -6.13 3.21
C THR A 239 17.16 -7.03 2.12
N VAL A 240 17.29 -6.60 0.84
CA VAL A 240 16.87 -7.43 -0.31
C VAL A 240 17.55 -8.80 -0.28
N LYS A 241 18.83 -8.84 0.13
CA LYS A 241 19.57 -10.10 0.26
C LYS A 241 18.94 -11.03 1.29
N GLU A 242 18.66 -10.54 2.52
CA GLU A 242 18.01 -11.34 3.57
C GLU A 242 16.65 -11.86 3.12
N MET A 243 15.84 -11.03 2.44
CA MET A 243 14.55 -11.45 1.91
C MET A 243 14.69 -12.61 0.92
N LEU A 244 15.62 -12.50 -0.04
CA LEU A 244 15.86 -13.56 -1.02
C LEU A 244 16.46 -14.82 -0.38
N ASP A 245 17.29 -14.69 0.66
CA ASP A 245 17.81 -15.82 1.44
C ASP A 245 16.67 -16.57 2.16
N ILE A 246 15.67 -15.84 2.73
CA ILE A 246 14.50 -16.44 3.40
C ILE A 246 13.60 -17.14 2.37
N ILE A 247 13.27 -16.46 1.24
CA ILE A 247 12.49 -17.02 0.14
C ILE A 247 13.17 -18.28 -0.41
N GLY A 248 14.48 -18.23 -0.64
CA GLY A 248 15.26 -19.36 -1.12
C GLY A 248 15.20 -20.57 -0.17
N LYS A 249 15.37 -20.33 1.14
CA LYS A 249 15.24 -21.39 2.14
C LYS A 249 13.84 -22.00 2.17
N ALA A 250 12.79 -21.15 2.13
CA ALA A 250 11.40 -21.61 2.12
C ALA A 250 11.07 -22.46 0.88
N ALA A 251 11.69 -22.12 -0.25
CA ALA A 251 11.52 -22.86 -1.53
C ALA A 251 12.46 -24.05 -1.71
N GLY A 252 13.38 -24.32 -0.77
CA GLY A 252 14.41 -25.35 -0.90
C GLY A 252 15.46 -25.05 -1.98
N LEU A 253 15.68 -23.77 -2.29
CA LEU A 253 16.63 -23.33 -3.30
C LEU A 253 17.96 -22.92 -2.68
N HIS A 254 19.07 -23.37 -3.29
CA HIS A 254 20.43 -22.98 -2.90
C HIS A 254 21.00 -21.82 -3.75
N ARG A 255 20.14 -21.11 -4.47
CA ARG A 255 20.56 -20.01 -5.34
C ARG A 255 20.86 -18.75 -4.53
N ARG A 256 21.95 -18.06 -4.90
CA ARG A 256 22.33 -16.78 -4.32
C ARG A 256 22.57 -15.79 -5.46
N PRO A 257 21.66 -14.83 -5.69
CA PRO A 257 21.88 -13.83 -6.73
C PRO A 257 23.08 -12.96 -6.39
N LEU A 258 23.78 -12.51 -7.41
CA LEU A 258 24.88 -11.54 -7.26
C LEU A 258 24.29 -10.22 -6.74
N CYS A 259 24.80 -9.74 -5.60
CA CYS A 259 24.35 -8.47 -5.00
C CYS A 259 25.23 -7.32 -5.47
N LEU A 260 24.69 -6.45 -6.32
CA LEU A 260 25.37 -5.26 -6.82
C LEU A 260 25.42 -4.16 -5.76
N PRO A 261 26.56 -3.45 -5.61
CA PRO A 261 26.63 -2.24 -4.81
C PRO A 261 25.66 -1.17 -5.32
N LEU A 262 25.07 -0.37 -4.40
CA LEU A 262 24.12 0.70 -4.74
C LEU A 262 24.65 1.68 -5.80
N GLY A 263 25.96 2.03 -5.74
CA GLY A 263 26.59 2.93 -6.71
C GLY A 263 26.51 2.41 -8.14
N LEU A 264 26.83 1.14 -8.37
CA LEU A 264 26.72 0.50 -9.67
C LEU A 264 25.26 0.37 -10.12
N ALA A 265 24.36 0.01 -9.19
CA ALA A 265 22.94 -0.08 -9.46
C ALA A 265 22.35 1.29 -9.88
N LYS A 266 22.73 2.39 -9.22
CA LYS A 266 22.31 3.75 -9.59
C LYS A 266 22.71 4.12 -11.02
N LEU A 267 23.91 3.76 -11.46
CA LEU A 267 24.37 4.01 -12.84
C LEU A 267 23.61 3.19 -13.88
N ALA A 268 23.26 1.93 -13.56
CA ALA A 268 22.57 1.03 -14.47
C ALA A 268 21.06 1.25 -14.53
N ALA A 269 20.45 1.78 -13.47
CA ALA A 269 19.00 1.87 -13.31
C ALA A 269 18.28 2.64 -14.44
N PRO A 270 18.75 3.80 -14.94
CA PRO A 270 18.07 4.52 -16.02
C PRO A 270 18.01 3.72 -17.32
N TYR A 271 19.08 2.97 -17.63
CA TYR A 271 19.13 2.12 -18.82
C TYR A 271 18.20 0.92 -18.66
N TYR A 272 18.22 0.28 -17.48
CA TYR A 272 17.34 -0.84 -17.15
C TYR A 272 15.86 -0.43 -17.25
N GLU A 273 15.46 0.70 -16.65
CA GLU A 273 14.09 1.22 -16.70
C GLU A 273 13.63 1.44 -18.15
N LYS A 274 14.41 2.15 -18.97
CA LYS A 274 14.10 2.37 -20.39
C LYS A 274 13.92 1.05 -21.17
N ARG A 275 14.78 0.06 -20.90
CA ARG A 275 14.70 -1.26 -21.53
C ARG A 275 13.44 -2.02 -21.10
N CYS A 276 13.09 -1.98 -19.81
CA CYS A 276 11.90 -2.63 -19.28
C CYS A 276 10.62 -1.99 -19.84
N ILE A 277 10.51 -0.67 -19.86
CA ILE A 277 9.38 0.06 -20.46
C ILE A 277 9.20 -0.34 -21.92
N ARG A 278 10.28 -0.30 -22.72
CA ARG A 278 10.22 -0.68 -24.15
C ARG A 278 9.79 -2.13 -24.36
N LYS A 279 10.15 -3.04 -23.44
CA LYS A 279 9.82 -4.48 -23.53
C LYS A 279 8.57 -4.85 -22.75
N ARG A 280 7.85 -3.91 -22.16
CA ARG A 280 6.68 -4.13 -21.29
C ARG A 280 6.96 -5.13 -20.17
N LYS A 281 8.17 -5.07 -19.57
CA LYS A 281 8.57 -5.93 -18.46
C LYS A 281 8.34 -5.22 -17.11
N PRO A 282 8.13 -5.97 -16.02
CA PRO A 282 8.03 -5.40 -14.67
C PRO A 282 9.26 -4.56 -14.31
N LEU A 283 9.02 -3.46 -13.58
CA LEU A 283 10.05 -2.53 -13.12
C LEU A 283 10.46 -2.89 -11.70
N PHE A 284 11.66 -3.44 -11.51
CA PHE A 284 12.21 -3.76 -10.18
C PHE A 284 13.22 -2.72 -9.72
N PHE A 285 14.13 -2.35 -10.61
CA PHE A 285 15.29 -1.50 -10.31
C PHE A 285 15.23 -0.22 -11.13
N THR A 286 14.33 0.68 -10.76
CA THR A 286 14.27 2.04 -11.31
C THR A 286 15.20 2.95 -10.51
N PRO A 287 15.57 4.13 -11.02
CA PRO A 287 16.29 5.14 -10.23
C PRO A 287 15.62 5.44 -8.90
N TYR A 288 14.27 5.53 -8.90
CA TYR A 288 13.47 5.76 -7.69
C TYR A 288 13.57 4.59 -6.69
N SER A 289 13.34 3.34 -7.15
CA SER A 289 13.41 2.17 -6.24
C SER A 289 14.82 1.96 -5.66
N ILE A 290 15.87 2.25 -6.45
CA ILE A 290 17.26 2.20 -5.95
C ILE A 290 17.53 3.30 -4.92
N ALA A 291 16.98 4.51 -5.12
CA ALA A 291 17.07 5.57 -4.13
C ALA A 291 16.41 5.16 -2.82
N VAL A 292 15.20 4.61 -2.88
CA VAL A 292 14.45 4.10 -1.71
C VAL A 292 15.22 3.00 -0.97
N LEU A 293 15.82 2.03 -1.67
CA LEU A 293 16.65 0.99 -1.04
C LEU A 293 17.93 1.54 -0.36
N GLY A 294 18.34 2.73 -0.72
CA GLY A 294 19.48 3.43 -0.12
C GLY A 294 19.11 4.49 0.91
N SER A 295 17.82 4.75 1.11
CA SER A 295 17.30 5.76 2.02
C SER A 295 17.21 5.24 3.46
N ASN A 296 16.71 6.07 4.37
CA ASN A 296 16.40 5.67 5.73
C ASN A 296 15.04 4.95 5.78
N GLY A 297 15.04 3.66 6.03
CA GLY A 297 13.84 2.82 6.12
C GLY A 297 13.47 2.40 7.55
N TYR A 298 13.91 3.13 8.58
CA TYR A 298 13.61 2.80 9.97
C TYR A 298 12.37 3.56 10.46
N PHE A 299 11.22 2.93 10.39
CA PHE A 299 9.93 3.51 10.82
C PHE A 299 9.50 2.97 12.18
N SER A 300 8.81 3.81 12.96
CA SER A 300 8.25 3.44 14.26
C SER A 300 6.74 3.22 14.17
N HIS A 301 6.26 2.03 14.49
CA HIS A 301 4.83 1.76 14.66
C HIS A 301 4.36 1.86 16.13
N LYS A 302 5.14 2.47 17.02
CA LYS A 302 4.80 2.55 18.46
C LYS A 302 3.44 3.19 18.71
N LYS A 303 3.11 4.26 17.98
CA LYS A 303 1.82 4.95 18.08
C LYS A 303 0.67 4.03 17.65
N ALA A 304 0.81 3.34 16.50
CA ALA A 304 -0.16 2.37 16.04
C ALA A 304 -0.33 1.21 17.02
N SER A 305 0.76 0.70 17.60
CA SER A 305 0.70 -0.37 18.62
C SER A 305 -0.04 0.08 19.87
N GLY A 306 0.18 1.29 20.34
CA GLY A 306 -0.46 1.81 21.55
C GLY A 306 -1.93 2.18 21.39
N VAL A 307 -2.33 2.68 20.21
CA VAL A 307 -3.69 3.19 19.97
C VAL A 307 -4.58 2.19 19.24
N LEU A 308 -4.03 1.53 18.22
CA LEU A 308 -4.78 0.65 17.31
C LEU A 308 -4.67 -0.84 17.68
N SER A 309 -3.93 -1.19 18.73
CA SER A 309 -3.55 -2.57 19.04
C SER A 309 -2.82 -3.26 17.89
N TYR A 310 -2.08 -2.48 17.10
CA TYR A 310 -1.32 -2.97 15.95
C TYR A 310 -0.13 -3.82 16.39
N LYS A 311 -0.01 -5.03 15.83
CA LYS A 311 1.04 -5.97 16.15
C LYS A 311 1.46 -6.70 14.87
N PRO A 312 2.50 -6.24 14.17
CA PRO A 312 2.97 -6.91 12.96
C PRO A 312 3.62 -8.25 13.29
N ARG A 313 3.40 -9.23 12.41
CA ARG A 313 4.02 -10.56 12.51
C ARG A 313 5.50 -10.53 12.14
N PRO A 314 6.29 -11.56 12.52
CA PRO A 314 7.65 -11.70 12.05
C PRO A 314 7.70 -11.78 10.53
N ILE A 315 8.62 -11.02 9.90
CA ILE A 315 8.75 -10.94 8.44
C ILE A 315 9.09 -12.29 7.80
N GLU A 316 9.73 -13.17 8.55
CA GLU A 316 10.07 -14.54 8.14
C GLU A 316 8.80 -15.39 7.89
N GLU A 317 7.76 -15.19 8.69
CA GLU A 317 6.44 -15.82 8.50
C GLU A 317 5.82 -15.30 7.20
N THR A 318 5.76 -13.99 7.02
CA THR A 318 5.23 -13.34 5.80
C THR A 318 5.89 -13.86 4.53
N LEU A 319 7.23 -13.91 4.52
CA LEU A 319 7.99 -14.36 3.34
C LEU A 319 7.82 -15.85 3.06
N ARG A 320 7.64 -16.67 4.10
CA ARG A 320 7.35 -18.10 3.96
C ARG A 320 5.97 -18.30 3.35
N ASP A 321 4.94 -17.68 3.92
CA ASP A 321 3.56 -17.78 3.44
C ASP A 321 3.43 -17.26 2.00
N MET A 322 4.12 -16.15 1.69
CA MET A 322 4.19 -15.62 0.33
C MET A 322 4.86 -16.60 -0.64
N THR A 323 5.95 -17.25 -0.22
CA THR A 323 6.66 -18.21 -1.06
C THR A 323 5.79 -19.43 -1.35
N GLU A 324 5.10 -19.94 -0.34
CA GLU A 324 4.17 -21.05 -0.50
C GLU A 324 3.03 -20.71 -1.43
N TRP A 325 2.39 -19.54 -1.23
CA TRP A 325 1.35 -19.03 -2.11
C TRP A 325 1.84 -18.90 -3.57
N LEU A 326 3.04 -18.36 -3.79
CA LEU A 326 3.60 -18.22 -5.15
C LEU A 326 3.80 -19.59 -5.84
N ARG A 327 4.21 -20.62 -5.11
CA ARG A 327 4.36 -21.97 -5.66
C ARG A 327 3.02 -22.58 -6.05
N GLN A 328 1.99 -22.42 -5.21
CA GLN A 328 0.64 -22.90 -5.52
C GLN A 328 0.07 -22.25 -6.78
N GLN A 329 0.42 -20.95 -7.04
CA GLN A 329 -0.01 -20.26 -8.26
C GLN A 329 0.74 -20.71 -9.53
N GLU A 330 1.90 -21.35 -9.42
CA GLU A 330 2.63 -21.92 -10.58
C GLU A 330 2.16 -23.35 -10.92
N GLU A 331 1.53 -24.04 -9.96
CA GLU A 331 0.99 -25.39 -10.11
C GLU A 331 -0.46 -25.42 -10.62
N SER A 332 -1.17 -24.27 -10.53
CA SER A 332 -2.55 -24.08 -10.99
C SER A 332 -2.62 -23.59 -12.42
#